data_b46321e9f505f3ac4db53e64696347c9
#
_entry.id   b46321e9f505f3ac4db53e64696347c9
#
_cell.length_a   1.000
_cell.length_b   1.000
_cell.length_c   1.000
_cell.angle_alpha   90.00
_cell.angle_beta   90.00
_cell.angle_gamma   90.00
#
_symmetry.space_group_name_H-M   'P 1'
#
loop_
_entity.id
_entity.type
_entity.pdbx_description
1 polymer ?
#
loop_
_entity_poly.entity_id
_entity_poly.type
_entity_poly.pdbx_seq_one_letter_code
_entity_poly.pdbx_strand_id
1 'polypeptide(L)'
;MSRGVLQVISRNILSQWGLYALNAVMLLAITPLLVHGLGDDAFGVWVITGNAIAWLMVMDFGIGSAVLRFGALILKQDKGVSGELQALFNSALFMFMVIGGLAIGIALLLGGLIPDRFFAAALTRGAFVDFSLILGLALALNFWGQAFSAMLQAYQRFDLVNMIKVIGLLLRIILYGWLMMHGYGLLGLASATLASTLVSTAVLLIVSRVTVRWRISLGSFSSSWVSRLFGYGGLMLVIVIADQVRFALDSVIVAAYLSLALVTVYGIGAALTTVFREVVGALVPVFVPLFSEEQANGASPRFLLATRLFSLAVWGFGLLLIVVADPFIRLWMGDYGQSAHVAYVLIAGFLVASSQSLSFSLMYGQARHLPVAVISVIDALANLGLSLWLVRGYGVIGVSLGTSIPFLFTYGILFPVIVSRSLSIPLYAYVREALLIPGGFALLVLALAVLAGNVWRPVGWPELILAGLLIVGGYALLAWFSVVGGDGRLFLRKLIQDRALRGEAE
;
A
#
# COMPACT_ATOMS: atom_id res chain seq x y z
N MET A 1 28.74 8.43 7.58
CA MET A 1 27.91 9.08 6.51
C MET A 1 28.08 10.59 6.64
N SER A 2 28.25 11.33 5.53
CA SER A 2 28.34 12.80 5.60
C SER A 2 27.00 13.42 6.04
N ARG A 3 27.03 14.58 6.75
CA ARG A 3 25.80 15.31 7.18
C ARG A 3 24.80 15.52 6.02
N GLY A 4 25.30 15.80 4.81
CA GLY A 4 24.45 15.98 3.63
C GLY A 4 23.67 14.74 3.21
N VAL A 5 24.24 13.54 3.35
CA VAL A 5 23.57 12.27 3.03
C VAL A 5 22.46 11.98 4.05
N LEU A 6 22.70 12.22 5.35
CA LEU A 6 21.68 12.07 6.39
C LEU A 6 20.50 13.03 6.20
N GLN A 7 20.77 14.29 5.82
CA GLN A 7 19.71 15.27 5.54
C GLN A 7 18.85 14.87 4.34
N VAL A 8 19.44 14.33 3.26
CA VAL A 8 18.69 13.85 2.10
C VAL A 8 17.81 12.65 2.48
N ILE A 9 18.37 11.69 3.22
CA ILE A 9 17.62 10.49 3.66
C ILE A 9 16.47 10.89 4.58
N SER A 10 16.70 11.74 5.60
CA SER A 10 15.66 12.17 6.53
C SER A 10 14.53 12.94 5.82
N ARG A 11 14.87 13.84 4.90
CA ARG A 11 13.90 14.58 4.10
C ARG A 11 13.03 13.65 3.24
N ASN A 12 13.64 12.65 2.61
CA ASN A 12 12.92 11.69 1.78
C ASN A 12 11.98 10.81 2.61
N ILE A 13 12.42 10.35 3.80
CA ILE A 13 11.58 9.56 4.71
C ILE A 13 10.42 10.40 5.23
N LEU A 14 10.66 11.62 5.70
CA LEU A 14 9.61 12.51 6.21
C LEU A 14 8.58 12.85 5.14
N SER A 15 9.03 13.11 3.90
CA SER A 15 8.10 13.38 2.79
C SER A 15 7.24 12.16 2.44
N GLN A 16 7.80 10.95 2.53
CA GLN A 16 7.07 9.70 2.30
C GLN A 16 6.03 9.46 3.41
N TRP A 17 6.40 9.68 4.66
CA TRP A 17 5.46 9.54 5.78
C TRP A 17 4.33 10.56 5.70
N GLY A 18 4.63 11.80 5.33
CA GLY A 18 3.62 12.82 5.09
C GLY A 18 2.62 12.40 4.01
N LEU A 19 3.09 11.77 2.94
CA LEU A 19 2.23 11.26 1.88
C LEU A 19 1.35 10.10 2.36
N TYR A 20 1.90 9.13 3.11
CA TYR A 20 1.13 8.01 3.67
C TYR A 20 0.05 8.50 4.65
N ALA A 21 0.43 9.38 5.58
CA ALA A 21 -0.53 9.96 6.53
C ALA A 21 -1.64 10.73 5.81
N LEU A 22 -1.28 11.54 4.80
CA LEU A 22 -2.27 12.28 4.02
C LEU A 22 -3.21 11.34 3.26
N ASN A 23 -2.69 10.29 2.61
CA ASN A 23 -3.51 9.29 1.91
C ASN A 23 -4.51 8.63 2.88
N ALA A 24 -4.07 8.21 4.07
CA ALA A 24 -4.94 7.59 5.07
C ALA A 24 -6.03 8.55 5.57
N VAL A 25 -5.65 9.79 5.93
CA VAL A 25 -6.60 10.82 6.36
C VAL A 25 -7.60 11.14 5.24
N MET A 26 -7.12 11.26 4.00
CA MET A 26 -7.95 11.57 2.85
C MET A 26 -8.91 10.44 2.51
N LEU A 27 -8.47 9.19 2.58
CA LEU A 27 -9.35 8.03 2.40
C LEU A 27 -10.52 8.10 3.40
N LEU A 28 -10.21 8.32 4.67
CA LEU A 28 -11.23 8.41 5.73
C LEU A 28 -12.13 9.65 5.58
N ALA A 29 -11.59 10.79 5.17
CA ALA A 29 -12.38 12.01 5.01
C ALA A 29 -13.30 11.98 3.78
N ILE A 30 -12.83 11.39 2.66
CA ILE A 30 -13.56 11.39 1.40
C ILE A 30 -14.62 10.28 1.34
N THR A 31 -14.38 9.13 1.94
CA THR A 31 -15.30 7.99 1.83
C THR A 31 -16.74 8.33 2.22
N PRO A 32 -17.04 9.01 3.36
CA PRO A 32 -18.40 9.40 3.68
C PRO A 32 -19.03 10.32 2.63
N LEU A 33 -18.26 11.30 2.15
CA LEU A 33 -18.73 12.22 1.10
C LEU A 33 -19.13 11.46 -0.17
N LEU A 34 -18.32 10.48 -0.58
CA LEU A 34 -18.59 9.70 -1.78
C LEU A 34 -19.76 8.73 -1.58
N VAL A 35 -19.81 8.02 -0.46
CA VAL A 35 -20.89 7.05 -0.20
C VAL A 35 -22.24 7.76 -0.09
N HIS A 36 -22.35 8.80 0.75
CA HIS A 36 -23.61 9.52 0.92
C HIS A 36 -23.99 10.36 -0.31
N GLY A 37 -23.01 10.84 -1.08
CA GLY A 37 -23.28 11.64 -2.27
C GLY A 37 -23.61 10.84 -3.51
N LEU A 38 -23.07 9.62 -3.65
CA LEU A 38 -23.32 8.74 -4.81
C LEU A 38 -24.45 7.73 -4.56
N GLY A 39 -24.58 7.27 -3.30
CA GLY A 39 -25.34 6.08 -2.94
C GLY A 39 -24.55 4.78 -3.16
N ASP A 40 -25.06 3.69 -2.60
CA ASP A 40 -24.34 2.41 -2.48
C ASP A 40 -23.95 1.80 -3.82
N ASP A 41 -24.85 1.77 -4.78
CA ASP A 41 -24.60 1.13 -6.07
C ASP A 41 -23.55 1.90 -6.88
N ALA A 42 -23.64 3.23 -6.92
CA ALA A 42 -22.69 4.04 -7.66
C ALA A 42 -21.30 4.06 -6.96
N PHE A 43 -21.26 4.08 -5.63
CA PHE A 43 -19.99 3.91 -4.92
C PHE A 43 -19.40 2.51 -5.15
N GLY A 44 -20.24 1.45 -5.22
CA GLY A 44 -19.81 0.11 -5.60
C GLY A 44 -19.15 0.07 -6.99
N VAL A 45 -19.75 0.73 -8.00
CA VAL A 45 -19.14 0.90 -9.34
C VAL A 45 -17.78 1.61 -9.24
N TRP A 46 -17.69 2.68 -8.42
CA TRP A 46 -16.44 3.41 -8.19
C TRP A 46 -15.33 2.51 -7.62
N VAL A 47 -15.64 1.69 -6.62
CA VAL A 47 -14.69 0.75 -5.99
C VAL A 47 -14.21 -0.30 -7.00
N ILE A 48 -15.12 -0.93 -7.75
CA ILE A 48 -14.76 -1.94 -8.77
C ILE A 48 -13.87 -1.32 -9.85
N THR A 49 -14.21 -0.12 -10.31
CA THR A 49 -13.43 0.57 -11.33
C THR A 49 -12.05 0.98 -10.80
N GLY A 50 -11.94 1.40 -9.54
CA GLY A 50 -10.67 1.64 -8.88
C GLY A 50 -9.76 0.41 -8.86
N ASN A 51 -10.34 -0.77 -8.58
CA ASN A 51 -9.62 -2.04 -8.63
C ASN A 51 -9.24 -2.44 -10.07
N ALA A 52 -10.09 -2.19 -11.06
CA ALA A 52 -9.74 -2.40 -12.47
C ALA A 52 -8.54 -1.51 -12.90
N ILE A 53 -8.51 -0.24 -12.45
CA ILE A 53 -7.36 0.64 -12.67
C ILE A 53 -6.11 0.08 -11.98
N ALA A 54 -6.21 -0.43 -10.75
CA ALA A 54 -5.09 -1.05 -10.03
C ALA A 54 -4.53 -2.27 -10.81
N TRP A 55 -5.39 -3.07 -11.45
CA TRP A 55 -4.96 -4.12 -12.35
C TRP A 55 -4.18 -3.59 -13.57
N LEU A 56 -4.68 -2.53 -14.20
CA LEU A 56 -3.99 -1.92 -15.34
C LEU A 56 -2.65 -1.28 -14.94
N MET A 57 -2.50 -0.81 -13.70
CA MET A 57 -1.23 -0.29 -13.18
C MET A 57 -0.11 -1.35 -13.12
N VAL A 58 -0.43 -2.65 -13.12
CA VAL A 58 0.56 -3.74 -13.25
C VAL A 58 1.33 -3.66 -14.58
N MET A 59 0.75 -3.02 -15.61
CA MET A 59 1.40 -2.79 -16.90
C MET A 59 2.63 -1.87 -16.82
N ASP A 60 2.94 -1.28 -15.66
CA ASP A 60 4.25 -0.63 -15.41
C ASP A 60 5.43 -1.61 -15.55
N PHE A 61 5.21 -2.92 -15.36
CA PHE A 61 6.24 -3.96 -15.46
C PHE A 61 7.53 -3.66 -14.68
N GLY A 62 7.47 -2.77 -13.66
CA GLY A 62 8.63 -2.33 -12.90
C GLY A 62 9.58 -1.39 -13.66
N ILE A 63 9.13 -0.83 -14.78
CA ILE A 63 9.93 0.10 -15.62
C ILE A 63 10.36 1.31 -14.78
N GLY A 64 9.47 1.88 -13.96
CA GLY A 64 9.79 3.01 -13.08
C GLY A 64 10.95 2.70 -12.14
N SER A 65 10.92 1.53 -11.50
CA SER A 65 12.00 1.06 -10.60
C SER A 65 13.31 0.78 -11.35
N ALA A 66 13.22 0.26 -12.56
CA ALA A 66 14.40 0.03 -13.41
C ALA A 66 15.05 1.36 -13.83
N VAL A 67 14.26 2.36 -14.23
CA VAL A 67 14.76 3.70 -14.57
C VAL A 67 15.44 4.36 -13.37
N LEU A 68 14.84 4.27 -12.18
CA LEU A 68 15.45 4.75 -10.92
C LEU A 68 16.82 4.10 -10.72
N ARG A 69 16.92 2.78 -10.80
CA ARG A 69 18.16 2.03 -10.56
C ARG A 69 19.24 2.34 -11.59
N PHE A 70 18.93 2.15 -12.86
CA PHE A 70 19.91 2.36 -13.94
C PHE A 70 20.30 3.83 -14.07
N GLY A 71 19.34 4.75 -13.93
CA GLY A 71 19.60 6.19 -13.91
C GLY A 71 20.55 6.60 -12.78
N ALA A 72 20.35 6.10 -11.56
CA ALA A 72 21.23 6.35 -10.44
C ALA A 72 22.64 5.77 -10.66
N LEU A 73 22.77 4.61 -11.30
CA LEU A 73 24.09 4.01 -11.63
C LEU A 73 24.84 4.84 -12.67
N ILE A 74 24.17 5.27 -13.74
CA ILE A 74 24.77 6.12 -14.78
C ILE A 74 25.22 7.45 -14.18
N LEU A 75 24.38 8.09 -13.36
CA LEU A 75 24.70 9.37 -12.68
C LEU A 75 25.85 9.26 -11.70
N LYS A 76 26.11 8.06 -11.15
CA LYS A 76 27.28 7.83 -10.27
C LYS A 76 28.58 7.77 -11.08
N GLN A 77 28.53 7.29 -12.31
CA GLN A 77 29.69 7.19 -13.21
C GLN A 77 29.95 8.51 -13.94
N ASP A 78 28.87 9.18 -14.38
CA ASP A 78 28.93 10.38 -15.20
C ASP A 78 28.09 11.49 -14.53
N LYS A 79 28.72 12.61 -14.11
CA LYS A 79 28.04 13.67 -13.33
C LYS A 79 27.08 14.55 -14.15
N GLY A 80 26.83 14.23 -15.42
CA GLY A 80 26.00 15.02 -16.33
C GLY A 80 24.90 14.22 -17.03
N VAL A 81 24.12 14.89 -17.89
CA VAL A 81 23.18 14.22 -18.79
C VAL A 81 23.97 13.62 -19.95
N SER A 82 24.46 12.40 -19.76
CA SER A 82 25.14 11.64 -20.83
C SER A 82 24.15 11.20 -21.89
N GLY A 83 24.65 10.88 -23.09
CA GLY A 83 23.84 10.29 -24.16
C GLY A 83 23.14 8.99 -23.73
N GLU A 84 23.78 8.22 -22.85
CA GLU A 84 23.23 6.99 -22.28
C GLU A 84 22.04 7.26 -21.35
N LEU A 85 22.13 8.26 -20.47
CA LEU A 85 21.03 8.68 -19.60
C LEU A 85 19.85 9.22 -20.42
N GLN A 86 20.14 9.98 -21.47
CA GLN A 86 19.14 10.49 -22.40
C GLN A 86 18.42 9.33 -23.13
N ALA A 87 19.16 8.30 -23.58
CA ALA A 87 18.61 7.11 -24.21
C ALA A 87 17.73 6.30 -23.24
N LEU A 88 18.17 6.11 -22.00
CA LEU A 88 17.38 5.46 -20.95
C LEU A 88 16.03 6.17 -20.74
N PHE A 89 16.05 7.52 -20.54
CA PHE A 89 14.85 8.28 -20.26
C PHE A 89 13.87 8.33 -21.44
N ASN A 90 14.37 8.51 -22.68
CA ASN A 90 13.50 8.51 -23.86
C ASN A 90 12.93 7.12 -24.16
N SER A 91 13.68 6.04 -23.94
CA SER A 91 13.18 4.68 -24.10
C SER A 91 12.08 4.36 -23.07
N ALA A 92 12.27 4.76 -21.79
CA ALA A 92 11.26 4.60 -20.76
C ALA A 92 10.01 5.43 -21.05
N LEU A 93 10.16 6.69 -21.47
CA LEU A 93 9.03 7.54 -21.85
C LEU A 93 8.23 6.92 -23.00
N PHE A 94 8.90 6.44 -24.04
CA PHE A 94 8.25 5.75 -25.16
C PHE A 94 7.46 4.52 -24.67
N MET A 95 8.05 3.68 -23.81
CA MET A 95 7.35 2.53 -23.23
C MET A 95 6.09 2.95 -22.46
N PHE A 96 6.19 3.95 -21.61
CA PHE A 96 5.03 4.46 -20.88
C PHE A 96 3.98 5.11 -21.77
N MET A 97 4.38 5.73 -22.89
CA MET A 97 3.43 6.25 -23.90
C MET A 97 2.64 5.12 -24.56
N VAL A 98 3.32 4.04 -24.95
CA VAL A 98 2.67 2.85 -25.52
C VAL A 98 1.73 2.18 -24.50
N ILE A 99 2.19 1.99 -23.26
CA ILE A 99 1.37 1.41 -22.19
C ILE A 99 0.15 2.28 -21.91
N GLY A 100 0.31 3.61 -21.86
CA GLY A 100 -0.80 4.54 -21.69
C GLY A 100 -1.81 4.46 -22.83
N GLY A 101 -1.35 4.36 -24.07
CA GLY A 101 -2.23 4.14 -25.23
C GLY A 101 -3.00 2.81 -25.15
N LEU A 102 -2.32 1.74 -24.76
CA LEU A 102 -2.97 0.44 -24.51
C LEU A 102 -4.00 0.51 -23.38
N ALA A 103 -3.70 1.24 -22.31
CA ALA A 103 -4.64 1.43 -21.19
C ALA A 103 -5.94 2.13 -21.62
N ILE A 104 -5.86 3.13 -22.51
CA ILE A 104 -7.05 3.77 -23.12
C ILE A 104 -7.84 2.72 -23.93
N GLY A 105 -7.17 1.97 -24.78
CA GLY A 105 -7.81 0.92 -25.59
C GLY A 105 -8.52 -0.13 -24.73
N ILE A 106 -7.86 -0.60 -23.67
CA ILE A 106 -8.45 -1.57 -22.72
C ILE A 106 -9.63 -0.94 -21.96
N ALA A 107 -9.52 0.33 -21.52
CA ALA A 107 -10.62 1.01 -20.83
C ALA A 107 -11.86 1.13 -21.73
N LEU A 108 -11.69 1.45 -23.01
CA LEU A 108 -12.77 1.47 -24.00
C LEU A 108 -13.38 0.09 -24.24
N LEU A 109 -12.55 -0.94 -24.38
CA LEU A 109 -13.02 -2.31 -24.54
C LEU A 109 -13.82 -2.78 -23.33
N LEU A 110 -13.30 -2.55 -22.12
CA LEU A 110 -14.01 -2.86 -20.87
C LEU A 110 -15.32 -2.07 -20.76
N GLY A 111 -15.30 -0.77 -21.07
CA GLY A 111 -16.51 0.06 -21.12
C GLY A 111 -17.59 -0.49 -22.06
N GLY A 112 -17.18 -1.08 -23.18
CA GLY A 112 -18.09 -1.70 -24.15
C GLY A 112 -18.52 -3.14 -23.82
N LEU A 113 -17.66 -3.94 -23.19
CA LEU A 113 -17.85 -5.39 -22.99
C LEU A 113 -18.39 -5.77 -21.62
N ILE A 114 -18.17 -4.94 -20.57
CA ILE A 114 -18.66 -5.24 -19.23
C ILE A 114 -20.19 -5.37 -19.23
N PRO A 115 -20.74 -6.47 -18.68
CA PRO A 115 -22.20 -6.68 -18.62
C PRO A 115 -22.91 -5.59 -17.81
N ASP A 116 -24.11 -5.19 -18.24
CA ASP A 116 -24.90 -4.11 -17.61
C ASP A 116 -25.15 -4.30 -16.13
N ARG A 117 -25.26 -5.55 -15.66
CA ARG A 117 -25.44 -5.88 -14.23
C ARG A 117 -24.40 -5.26 -13.29
N PHE A 118 -23.21 -4.90 -13.79
CA PHE A 118 -22.14 -4.32 -12.98
C PHE A 118 -22.21 -2.79 -12.87
N PHE A 119 -23.08 -2.12 -13.60
CA PHE A 119 -23.17 -0.66 -13.57
C PHE A 119 -24.56 -0.09 -13.82
N ALA A 120 -25.53 -0.86 -14.34
CA ALA A 120 -26.83 -0.34 -14.77
C ALA A 120 -27.66 0.28 -13.62
N ALA A 121 -27.40 -0.08 -12.37
CA ALA A 121 -28.01 0.56 -11.21
C ALA A 121 -27.48 2.01 -10.98
N ALA A 122 -26.33 2.35 -11.55
CA ALA A 122 -25.65 3.64 -11.34
C ALA A 122 -25.51 4.50 -12.60
N LEU A 123 -25.34 3.87 -13.77
CA LEU A 123 -25.05 4.54 -15.04
C LEU A 123 -25.77 3.87 -16.22
N THR A 124 -26.15 4.67 -17.22
CA THR A 124 -26.51 4.14 -18.53
C THR A 124 -25.29 3.61 -19.27
N ARG A 125 -25.48 2.75 -20.28
CA ARG A 125 -24.39 2.18 -21.10
C ARG A 125 -23.49 3.28 -21.68
N GLY A 126 -24.08 4.32 -22.28
CA GLY A 126 -23.32 5.44 -22.85
C GLY A 126 -22.49 6.18 -21.80
N ALA A 127 -23.09 6.53 -20.67
CA ALA A 127 -22.41 7.18 -19.57
C ALA A 127 -21.28 6.31 -18.97
N PHE A 128 -21.43 4.97 -18.94
CA PHE A 128 -20.39 4.05 -18.49
C PHE A 128 -19.20 3.99 -19.46
N VAL A 129 -19.44 4.07 -20.77
CA VAL A 129 -18.37 4.16 -21.77
C VAL A 129 -17.60 5.47 -21.61
N ASP A 130 -18.31 6.61 -21.46
CA ASP A 130 -17.68 7.92 -21.24
C ASP A 130 -16.86 7.93 -19.92
N PHE A 131 -17.41 7.38 -18.85
CA PHE A 131 -16.75 7.20 -17.57
C PHE A 131 -15.46 6.38 -17.71
N SER A 132 -15.53 5.26 -18.42
CA SER A 132 -14.37 4.38 -18.67
C SER A 132 -13.31 5.06 -19.52
N LEU A 133 -13.71 5.83 -20.55
CA LEU A 133 -12.79 6.61 -21.38
C LEU A 133 -12.06 7.68 -20.58
N ILE A 134 -12.78 8.47 -19.77
CA ILE A 134 -12.20 9.52 -18.93
C ILE A 134 -11.16 8.93 -17.97
N LEU A 135 -11.48 7.81 -17.33
CA LEU A 135 -10.54 7.12 -16.43
C LEU A 135 -9.38 6.48 -17.18
N GLY A 136 -9.60 5.94 -18.39
CA GLY A 136 -8.53 5.45 -19.26
C GLY A 136 -7.54 6.53 -19.66
N LEU A 137 -8.05 7.74 -19.99
CA LEU A 137 -7.20 8.91 -20.25
C LEU A 137 -6.42 9.36 -19.01
N ALA A 138 -7.06 9.36 -17.83
CA ALA A 138 -6.38 9.66 -16.56
C ALA A 138 -5.26 8.64 -16.26
N LEU A 139 -5.51 7.36 -16.53
CA LEU A 139 -4.53 6.30 -16.35
C LEU A 139 -3.36 6.43 -17.33
N ALA A 140 -3.61 6.77 -18.60
CA ALA A 140 -2.56 7.04 -19.58
C ALA A 140 -1.65 8.21 -19.14
N LEU A 141 -2.24 9.31 -18.67
CA LEU A 141 -1.50 10.43 -18.12
C LEU A 141 -0.68 10.03 -16.87
N ASN A 142 -1.23 9.14 -16.04
CA ASN A 142 -0.51 8.61 -14.89
C ASN A 142 0.75 7.85 -15.33
N PHE A 143 0.67 6.96 -16.33
CA PHE A 143 1.83 6.26 -16.88
C PHE A 143 2.86 7.23 -17.44
N TRP A 144 2.46 8.25 -18.17
CA TRP A 144 3.39 9.27 -18.65
C TRP A 144 4.06 10.03 -17.50
N GLY A 145 3.30 10.35 -16.45
CA GLY A 145 3.83 10.95 -15.23
C GLY A 145 4.83 10.06 -14.49
N GLN A 146 4.68 8.73 -14.56
CA GLN A 146 5.63 7.78 -13.97
C GLN A 146 7.04 7.92 -14.59
N ALA A 147 7.15 8.12 -15.91
CA ALA A 147 8.43 8.37 -16.56
C ALA A 147 9.13 9.59 -15.95
N PHE A 148 8.44 10.70 -15.81
CA PHE A 148 8.99 11.94 -15.24
C PHE A 148 9.33 11.80 -13.74
N SER A 149 8.48 11.08 -13.00
CA SER A 149 8.73 10.74 -11.59
C SER A 149 9.99 9.91 -11.43
N ALA A 150 10.18 8.87 -12.25
CA ALA A 150 11.34 7.99 -12.20
C ALA A 150 12.65 8.73 -12.54
N MET A 151 12.60 9.67 -13.49
CA MET A 151 13.73 10.57 -13.81
C MET A 151 14.13 11.42 -12.61
N LEU A 152 13.17 12.08 -11.93
CA LEU A 152 13.44 12.89 -10.73
C LEU A 152 13.97 12.04 -9.58
N GLN A 153 13.41 10.84 -9.39
CA GLN A 153 13.87 9.90 -8.35
C GLN A 153 15.30 9.40 -8.61
N ALA A 154 15.70 9.18 -9.86
CA ALA A 154 17.08 8.85 -10.20
C ALA A 154 18.07 9.93 -9.76
N TYR A 155 17.64 11.20 -9.76
CA TYR A 155 18.39 12.34 -9.21
C TYR A 155 18.18 12.52 -7.69
N GLN A 156 17.63 11.51 -6.99
CA GLN A 156 17.33 11.54 -5.54
C GLN A 156 16.38 12.68 -5.11
N ARG A 157 15.54 13.17 -6.03
CA ARG A 157 14.55 14.24 -5.79
C ARG A 157 13.17 13.67 -5.47
N PHE A 158 13.12 12.74 -4.51
CA PHE A 158 11.84 12.18 -4.00
C PHE A 158 10.97 13.25 -3.36
N ASP A 159 11.58 14.28 -2.75
CA ASP A 159 10.90 15.43 -2.18
C ASP A 159 9.98 16.13 -3.18
N LEU A 160 10.48 16.41 -4.39
CA LEU A 160 9.68 17.07 -5.45
C LEU A 160 8.54 16.17 -5.92
N VAL A 161 8.84 14.90 -6.16
CA VAL A 161 7.82 13.93 -6.61
C VAL A 161 6.69 13.81 -5.58
N ASN A 162 7.03 13.66 -4.29
CA ASN A 162 6.04 13.54 -3.22
C ASN A 162 5.24 14.83 -3.04
N MET A 163 5.88 15.99 -3.12
CA MET A 163 5.19 17.29 -3.07
C MET A 163 4.16 17.44 -4.19
N ILE A 164 4.53 17.09 -5.44
CA ILE A 164 3.62 17.15 -6.59
C ILE A 164 2.45 16.18 -6.41
N LYS A 165 2.71 14.95 -5.90
CA LYS A 165 1.66 13.98 -5.58
C LYS A 165 0.69 14.50 -4.51
N VAL A 166 1.21 15.15 -3.46
CA VAL A 166 0.38 15.78 -2.41
C VAL A 166 -0.50 16.88 -2.99
N ILE A 167 0.06 17.80 -3.78
CA ILE A 167 -0.69 18.87 -4.42
C ILE A 167 -1.77 18.30 -5.35
N GLY A 168 -1.43 17.30 -6.16
CA GLY A 168 -2.39 16.62 -7.04
C GLY A 168 -3.52 15.92 -6.27
N LEU A 169 -3.21 15.31 -5.13
CA LEU A 169 -4.20 14.70 -4.25
C LEU A 169 -5.13 15.75 -3.64
N LEU A 170 -4.61 16.85 -3.11
CA LEU A 170 -5.42 17.94 -2.56
C LEU A 170 -6.33 18.57 -3.63
N LEU A 171 -5.81 18.81 -4.84
CA LEU A 171 -6.61 19.29 -5.96
C LEU A 171 -7.75 18.32 -6.29
N ARG A 172 -7.46 17.01 -6.35
CA ARG A 172 -8.46 15.99 -6.63
C ARG A 172 -9.59 16.02 -5.61
N ILE A 173 -9.26 16.15 -4.33
CA ILE A 173 -10.23 16.19 -3.22
C ILE A 173 -11.13 17.41 -3.32
N ILE A 174 -10.54 18.59 -3.58
CA ILE A 174 -11.31 19.82 -3.76
C ILE A 174 -12.28 19.65 -4.93
N LEU A 175 -11.80 19.10 -6.04
CA LEU A 175 -12.64 18.85 -7.22
C LEU A 175 -13.71 17.80 -6.95
N TYR A 176 -13.42 16.74 -6.19
CA TYR A 176 -14.42 15.74 -5.78
C TYR A 176 -15.55 16.40 -4.98
N GLY A 177 -15.19 17.16 -3.94
CA GLY A 177 -16.17 17.86 -3.12
C GLY A 177 -17.02 18.84 -3.95
N TRP A 178 -16.39 19.65 -4.79
CA TRP A 178 -17.08 20.63 -5.62
C TRP A 178 -18.04 19.96 -6.63
N LEU A 179 -17.57 18.95 -7.38
CA LEU A 179 -18.39 18.26 -8.39
C LEU A 179 -19.51 17.43 -7.76
N MET A 180 -19.27 16.83 -6.59
CA MET A 180 -20.31 16.10 -5.86
C MET A 180 -21.42 17.04 -5.38
N MET A 181 -21.08 18.22 -4.83
CA MET A 181 -22.07 19.22 -4.41
C MET A 181 -22.93 19.74 -5.57
N HIS A 182 -22.44 19.67 -6.81
CA HIS A 182 -23.17 20.08 -8.01
C HIS A 182 -23.88 18.92 -8.74
N GLY A 183 -23.88 17.70 -8.14
CA GLY A 183 -24.62 16.56 -8.66
C GLY A 183 -24.02 15.87 -9.89
N TYR A 184 -22.73 16.06 -10.18
CA TYR A 184 -22.08 15.42 -11.33
C TYR A 184 -21.80 13.92 -11.18
N GLY A 185 -22.02 13.34 -9.98
CA GLY A 185 -21.93 11.90 -9.72
C GLY A 185 -20.60 11.26 -10.15
N LEU A 186 -20.68 10.03 -10.67
CA LEU A 186 -19.49 9.27 -11.10
C LEU A 186 -18.69 9.95 -12.23
N LEU A 187 -19.36 10.58 -13.19
CA LEU A 187 -18.68 11.30 -14.27
C LEU A 187 -17.91 12.52 -13.73
N GLY A 188 -18.44 13.18 -12.69
CA GLY A 188 -17.71 14.23 -11.99
C GLY A 188 -16.43 13.72 -11.34
N LEU A 189 -16.48 12.58 -10.65
CA LEU A 189 -15.29 11.98 -10.03
C LEU A 189 -14.24 11.57 -11.07
N ALA A 190 -14.66 10.96 -12.18
CA ALA A 190 -13.76 10.62 -13.28
C ALA A 190 -13.09 11.85 -13.87
N SER A 191 -13.87 12.92 -14.10
CA SER A 191 -13.38 14.20 -14.64
C SER A 191 -12.41 14.90 -13.69
N ALA A 192 -12.68 14.91 -12.38
CA ALA A 192 -11.77 15.42 -11.35
C ALA A 192 -10.47 14.63 -11.28
N THR A 193 -10.56 13.29 -11.43
CA THR A 193 -9.39 12.40 -11.50
C THR A 193 -8.54 12.76 -12.73
N LEU A 194 -9.14 12.90 -13.88
CA LEU A 194 -8.46 13.32 -15.12
C LEU A 194 -7.79 14.68 -14.97
N ALA A 195 -8.53 15.68 -14.50
CA ALA A 195 -8.03 17.05 -14.34
C ALA A 195 -6.84 17.10 -13.35
N SER A 196 -6.97 16.50 -12.18
CA SER A 196 -5.89 16.45 -11.18
C SER A 196 -4.66 15.70 -11.67
N THR A 197 -4.85 14.61 -12.42
CA THR A 197 -3.75 13.82 -13.00
C THR A 197 -3.06 14.60 -14.13
N LEU A 198 -3.84 15.32 -14.96
CA LEU A 198 -3.30 16.18 -16.02
C LEU A 198 -2.39 17.28 -15.42
N VAL A 199 -2.87 17.98 -14.39
CA VAL A 199 -2.08 19.00 -13.71
C VAL A 199 -0.82 18.41 -13.10
N SER A 200 -0.91 17.29 -12.38
CA SER A 200 0.24 16.63 -11.76
C SER A 200 1.27 16.19 -12.79
N THR A 201 0.82 15.58 -13.90
CA THR A 201 1.70 15.14 -14.99
C THR A 201 2.38 16.31 -15.70
N ALA A 202 1.65 17.40 -15.94
CA ALA A 202 2.22 18.62 -16.52
C ALA A 202 3.29 19.24 -15.60
N VAL A 203 3.03 19.32 -14.30
CA VAL A 203 3.99 19.82 -13.31
C VAL A 203 5.22 18.89 -13.24
N LEU A 204 5.03 17.56 -13.21
CA LEU A 204 6.12 16.59 -13.26
C LEU A 204 6.99 16.77 -14.51
N LEU A 205 6.38 16.96 -15.68
CA LEU A 205 7.09 17.21 -16.92
C LEU A 205 7.94 18.49 -16.82
N ILE A 206 7.35 19.61 -16.36
CA ILE A 206 8.05 20.90 -16.25
C ILE A 206 9.21 20.77 -15.24
N VAL A 207 8.95 20.25 -14.05
CA VAL A 207 9.95 20.11 -12.98
C VAL A 207 11.06 19.17 -13.41
N SER A 208 10.75 18.04 -14.07
CA SER A 208 11.78 17.12 -14.57
C SER A 208 12.65 17.78 -15.63
N ARG A 209 12.10 18.54 -16.56
CA ARG A 209 12.89 19.28 -17.58
C ARG A 209 13.81 20.32 -16.97
N VAL A 210 13.31 21.09 -15.99
CA VAL A 210 14.12 22.14 -15.32
C VAL A 210 15.23 21.52 -14.47
N THR A 211 14.91 20.46 -13.73
CA THR A 211 15.86 19.83 -12.77
C THR A 211 16.89 18.96 -13.48
N VAL A 212 16.45 18.11 -14.41
CA VAL A 212 17.29 17.09 -15.08
C VAL A 212 17.88 17.62 -16.38
N ARG A 213 17.28 18.64 -17.00
CA ARG A 213 17.69 19.24 -18.30
C ARG A 213 17.72 18.24 -19.45
N TRP A 214 16.91 17.21 -19.40
CA TRP A 214 16.76 16.21 -20.45
C TRP A 214 15.92 16.76 -21.62
N ARG A 215 16.02 16.12 -22.81
CA ARG A 215 15.27 16.48 -24.01
C ARG A 215 14.50 15.30 -24.55
N ILE A 216 13.27 15.53 -25.02
CA ILE A 216 12.51 14.53 -25.77
C ILE A 216 13.16 14.42 -27.14
N SER A 217 13.66 13.23 -27.49
CA SER A 217 14.29 12.95 -28.76
C SER A 217 14.01 11.51 -29.20
N LEU A 218 13.30 11.37 -30.30
CA LEU A 218 13.07 10.05 -30.90
C LEU A 218 14.37 9.39 -31.36
N GLY A 219 15.36 10.18 -31.78
CA GLY A 219 16.68 9.69 -32.17
C GLY A 219 17.53 9.13 -31.03
N SER A 220 17.12 9.39 -29.76
CA SER A 220 17.78 8.81 -28.57
C SER A 220 17.10 7.53 -28.07
N PHE A 221 16.10 7.02 -28.78
CA PHE A 221 15.48 5.73 -28.46
C PHE A 221 16.45 4.58 -28.65
N SER A 222 16.47 3.63 -27.74
CA SER A 222 17.33 2.46 -27.78
C SER A 222 16.58 1.18 -27.43
N SER A 223 16.48 0.25 -28.37
CA SER A 223 15.86 -1.06 -28.16
C SER A 223 16.59 -1.90 -27.12
N SER A 224 17.90 -1.68 -26.93
CA SER A 224 18.67 -2.33 -25.88
C SER A 224 18.24 -1.91 -24.51
N TRP A 225 17.87 -0.63 -24.31
CA TRP A 225 17.31 -0.16 -23.05
C TRP A 225 15.91 -0.73 -22.81
N VAL A 226 15.06 -0.83 -23.84
CA VAL A 226 13.73 -1.47 -23.73
C VAL A 226 13.88 -2.90 -23.20
N SER A 227 14.77 -3.70 -23.79
CA SER A 227 15.02 -5.09 -23.34
C SER A 227 15.56 -5.16 -21.90
N ARG A 228 16.47 -4.26 -21.51
CA ARG A 228 16.98 -4.20 -20.12
C ARG A 228 15.94 -3.80 -19.10
N LEU A 229 15.07 -2.84 -19.44
CA LEU A 229 13.99 -2.36 -18.57
C LEU A 229 12.96 -3.47 -18.34
N PHE A 230 12.51 -4.17 -19.38
CA PHE A 230 11.61 -5.33 -19.23
C PHE A 230 12.26 -6.50 -18.49
N GLY A 231 13.53 -6.78 -18.73
CA GLY A 231 14.23 -7.91 -18.10
C GLY A 231 14.43 -7.75 -16.60
N TYR A 232 14.40 -6.51 -16.08
CA TYR A 232 14.63 -6.24 -14.67
C TYR A 232 13.43 -6.63 -13.76
N GLY A 233 12.20 -6.56 -14.29
CA GLY A 233 10.97 -6.63 -13.50
C GLY A 233 10.35 -8.03 -13.32
N GLY A 234 10.88 -9.09 -13.96
CA GLY A 234 10.15 -10.35 -14.12
C GLY A 234 9.61 -11.01 -12.84
N LEU A 235 10.44 -11.26 -11.81
CA LEU A 235 9.98 -11.85 -10.55
C LEU A 235 9.14 -10.88 -9.72
N MET A 236 9.46 -9.59 -9.76
CA MET A 236 8.65 -8.56 -9.12
C MET A 236 7.25 -8.47 -9.73
N LEU A 237 7.15 -8.61 -11.05
CA LEU A 237 5.87 -8.65 -11.75
C LEU A 237 4.97 -9.79 -11.24
N VAL A 238 5.54 -10.99 -11.03
CA VAL A 238 4.79 -12.13 -10.45
C VAL A 238 4.21 -11.78 -9.08
N ILE A 239 5.01 -11.13 -8.22
CA ILE A 239 4.55 -10.71 -6.88
C ILE A 239 3.44 -9.66 -7.00
N VAL A 240 3.61 -8.66 -7.87
CA VAL A 240 2.61 -7.61 -8.09
C VAL A 240 1.30 -8.20 -8.64
N ILE A 241 1.36 -9.14 -9.59
CA ILE A 241 0.17 -9.84 -10.09
C ILE A 241 -0.50 -10.63 -8.96
N ALA A 242 0.25 -11.35 -8.14
CA ALA A 242 -0.30 -12.07 -6.99
C ALA A 242 -1.01 -11.13 -6.01
N ASP A 243 -0.43 -9.94 -5.75
CA ASP A 243 -1.06 -8.91 -4.92
C ASP A 243 -2.36 -8.38 -5.55
N GLN A 244 -2.40 -8.17 -6.86
CA GLN A 244 -3.63 -7.74 -7.54
C GLN A 244 -4.72 -8.82 -7.49
N VAL A 245 -4.38 -10.08 -7.71
CA VAL A 245 -5.32 -11.19 -7.53
C VAL A 245 -5.92 -11.18 -6.13
N ARG A 246 -5.08 -10.99 -5.12
CA ARG A 246 -5.47 -11.01 -3.71
C ARG A 246 -6.37 -9.84 -3.31
N PHE A 247 -6.09 -8.62 -3.76
CA PHE A 247 -6.75 -7.42 -3.22
C PHE A 247 -7.78 -6.81 -4.15
N ALA A 248 -7.60 -6.91 -5.45
CA ALA A 248 -8.49 -6.26 -6.39
C ALA A 248 -9.65 -7.16 -6.87
N LEU A 249 -9.52 -8.49 -6.75
CA LEU A 249 -10.59 -9.40 -7.15
C LEU A 249 -11.70 -9.54 -6.11
N ASP A 250 -11.44 -9.29 -4.84
CA ASP A 250 -12.43 -9.45 -3.77
C ASP A 250 -13.71 -8.66 -4.04
N SER A 251 -13.60 -7.38 -4.39
CA SER A 251 -14.77 -6.55 -4.72
C SER A 251 -15.48 -6.99 -6.01
N VAL A 252 -14.73 -7.52 -6.97
CA VAL A 252 -15.33 -8.10 -8.21
C VAL A 252 -16.12 -9.37 -7.88
N ILE A 253 -15.60 -10.22 -6.98
CA ILE A 253 -16.31 -11.42 -6.50
C ILE A 253 -17.60 -11.01 -5.77
N VAL A 254 -17.53 -10.01 -4.87
CA VAL A 254 -18.71 -9.48 -4.17
C VAL A 254 -19.75 -8.98 -5.18
N ALA A 255 -19.35 -8.19 -6.18
CA ALA A 255 -20.25 -7.68 -7.20
C ALA A 255 -20.87 -8.80 -8.07
N ALA A 256 -20.07 -9.80 -8.44
CA ALA A 256 -20.48 -10.86 -9.34
C ALA A 256 -21.46 -11.86 -8.69
N TYR A 257 -21.26 -12.15 -7.41
CA TYR A 257 -22.03 -13.17 -6.67
C TYR A 257 -23.12 -12.60 -5.77
N LEU A 258 -23.00 -11.34 -5.36
CA LEU A 258 -23.92 -10.70 -4.42
C LEU A 258 -24.59 -9.46 -5.04
N SER A 259 -24.08 -8.25 -4.74
CA SER A 259 -24.61 -6.99 -5.28
C SER A 259 -23.59 -5.85 -5.23
N LEU A 260 -23.85 -4.76 -5.99
CA LEU A 260 -23.05 -3.53 -5.94
C LEU A 260 -23.12 -2.85 -4.58
N ALA A 261 -24.29 -2.81 -3.95
CA ALA A 261 -24.43 -2.25 -2.60
C ALA A 261 -23.57 -2.98 -1.56
N LEU A 262 -23.41 -4.30 -1.69
CA LEU A 262 -22.52 -5.07 -0.80
C LEU A 262 -21.04 -4.86 -1.11
N VAL A 263 -20.68 -4.39 -2.31
CA VAL A 263 -19.32 -3.90 -2.59
C VAL A 263 -18.99 -2.67 -1.75
N THR A 264 -19.98 -1.79 -1.55
CA THR A 264 -19.83 -0.62 -0.65
C THR A 264 -19.58 -1.05 0.78
N VAL A 265 -20.34 -2.02 1.31
CA VAL A 265 -20.12 -2.59 2.64
C VAL A 265 -18.71 -3.18 2.77
N TYR A 266 -18.28 -3.96 1.78
CA TYR A 266 -16.92 -4.51 1.73
C TYR A 266 -15.86 -3.40 1.69
N GLY A 267 -16.04 -2.39 0.82
CA GLY A 267 -15.12 -1.28 0.62
C GLY A 267 -14.91 -0.43 1.87
N ILE A 268 -15.98 -0.16 2.64
CA ILE A 268 -15.90 0.57 3.92
C ILE A 268 -15.06 -0.22 4.94
N GLY A 269 -15.29 -1.52 5.09
CA GLY A 269 -14.49 -2.38 5.97
C GLY A 269 -13.03 -2.49 5.52
N ALA A 270 -12.81 -2.64 4.20
CA ALA A 270 -11.49 -2.70 3.60
C ALA A 270 -10.71 -1.35 3.71
N ALA A 271 -11.41 -0.21 3.81
CA ALA A 271 -10.75 1.09 4.00
C ALA A 271 -9.93 1.14 5.30
N LEU A 272 -10.44 0.60 6.41
CA LEU A 272 -9.67 0.49 7.66
C LEU A 272 -8.43 -0.41 7.50
N THR A 273 -8.57 -1.49 6.74
CA THR A 273 -7.45 -2.37 6.43
C THR A 273 -6.40 -1.67 5.55
N THR A 274 -6.84 -0.80 4.64
CA THR A 274 -5.93 0.04 3.84
C THR A 274 -5.16 1.01 4.72
N VAL A 275 -5.82 1.69 5.66
CA VAL A 275 -5.14 2.54 6.65
C VAL A 275 -4.11 1.74 7.47
N PHE A 276 -4.47 0.52 7.90
CA PHE A 276 -3.54 -0.37 8.59
C PHE A 276 -2.28 -0.65 7.74
N ARG A 277 -2.45 -1.00 6.47
CA ARG A 277 -1.35 -1.27 5.55
C ARG A 277 -0.45 -0.06 5.30
N GLU A 278 -1.04 1.14 5.16
CA GLU A 278 -0.30 2.40 4.99
C GLU A 278 0.60 2.69 6.21
N VAL A 279 0.07 2.54 7.42
CA VAL A 279 0.84 2.73 8.66
C VAL A 279 1.96 1.70 8.77
N VAL A 280 1.70 0.43 8.50
CA VAL A 280 2.73 -0.63 8.50
C VAL A 280 3.81 -0.33 7.45
N GLY A 281 3.40 0.06 6.24
CA GLY A 281 4.33 0.46 5.17
C GLY A 281 5.26 1.62 5.57
N ALA A 282 4.72 2.59 6.30
CA ALA A 282 5.50 3.72 6.85
C ALA A 282 6.48 3.29 7.95
N LEU A 283 6.18 2.23 8.71
CA LEU A 283 7.06 1.73 9.77
C LEU A 283 8.26 0.94 9.24
N VAL A 284 8.12 0.16 8.16
CA VAL A 284 9.19 -0.71 7.64
C VAL A 284 10.54 0.00 7.45
N PRO A 285 10.62 1.18 6.79
CA PRO A 285 11.89 1.88 6.57
C PRO A 285 12.61 2.32 7.86
N VAL A 286 11.89 2.43 8.97
CA VAL A 286 12.48 2.79 10.29
C VAL A 286 13.35 1.67 10.82
N PHE A 287 12.95 0.43 10.58
CA PHE A 287 13.60 -0.76 11.13
C PHE A 287 14.66 -1.36 10.22
N VAL A 288 14.59 -1.14 8.90
CA VAL A 288 15.57 -1.67 7.94
C VAL A 288 17.02 -1.32 8.27
N PRO A 289 17.38 -0.07 8.70
CA PRO A 289 18.76 0.26 9.03
C PRO A 289 19.33 -0.51 10.23
N LEU A 290 18.47 -1.06 11.11
CA LEU A 290 18.91 -1.79 12.31
C LEU A 290 19.59 -3.14 11.96
N PHE A 291 19.34 -3.68 10.78
CA PHE A 291 19.89 -4.96 10.32
C PHE A 291 20.51 -4.91 8.92
N SER A 292 20.62 -3.73 8.32
CA SER A 292 21.14 -3.58 6.94
C SER A 292 22.62 -4.00 6.81
N GLU A 293 23.42 -3.84 7.88
CA GLU A 293 24.82 -4.26 7.90
C GLU A 293 24.99 -5.80 8.00
N GLU A 294 23.93 -6.50 8.39
CA GLU A 294 23.91 -7.96 8.59
C GLU A 294 23.48 -8.75 7.36
N GLN A 295 23.10 -8.05 6.30
CA GLN A 295 22.58 -8.66 5.06
C GLN A 295 23.56 -9.67 4.42
N ALA A 296 24.87 -9.54 4.70
CA ALA A 296 25.90 -10.41 4.13
C ALA A 296 26.10 -11.73 4.89
N ASN A 297 25.82 -11.81 6.20
CA ASN A 297 26.29 -12.89 7.10
C ASN A 297 25.18 -13.74 7.74
N GLY A 298 23.91 -13.64 7.29
CA GLY A 298 22.78 -14.29 7.94
C GLY A 298 22.12 -13.36 8.98
N ALA A 299 21.01 -13.83 9.60
CA ALA A 299 20.29 -12.99 10.54
C ALA A 299 20.85 -13.12 11.96
N SER A 300 21.15 -11.99 12.57
CA SER A 300 21.68 -11.86 13.91
C SER A 300 20.58 -11.69 14.97
N PRO A 301 20.96 -11.69 16.26
CA PRO A 301 20.08 -11.30 17.37
C PRO A 301 19.41 -9.94 17.19
N ARG A 302 20.05 -9.00 16.46
CA ARG A 302 19.49 -7.67 16.17
C ARG A 302 18.29 -7.76 15.23
N PHE A 303 18.32 -8.63 14.23
CA PHE A 303 17.17 -8.88 13.35
C PHE A 303 15.97 -9.40 14.13
N LEU A 304 16.16 -10.39 15.03
CA LEU A 304 15.08 -10.92 15.86
C LEU A 304 14.49 -9.85 16.78
N LEU A 305 15.32 -9.00 17.38
CA LEU A 305 14.85 -7.89 18.21
C LEU A 305 14.11 -6.83 17.39
N ALA A 306 14.64 -6.46 16.21
CA ALA A 306 13.93 -5.56 15.28
C ALA A 306 12.57 -6.14 14.88
N THR A 307 12.51 -7.44 14.58
CA THR A 307 11.27 -8.16 14.26
C THR A 307 10.28 -8.11 15.42
N ARG A 308 10.71 -8.35 16.68
CA ARG A 308 9.86 -8.23 17.88
C ARG A 308 9.29 -6.81 17.99
N LEU A 309 10.15 -5.79 17.97
CA LEU A 309 9.73 -4.39 18.15
C LEU A 309 8.76 -3.94 17.05
N PHE A 310 9.06 -4.31 15.82
CA PHE A 310 8.20 -4.04 14.67
C PHE A 310 6.84 -4.74 14.83
N SER A 311 6.85 -6.05 15.13
CA SER A 311 5.62 -6.82 15.30
C SER A 311 4.79 -6.32 16.49
N LEU A 312 5.41 -5.89 17.59
CA LEU A 312 4.70 -5.24 18.70
C LEU A 312 3.97 -3.97 18.23
N ALA A 313 4.61 -3.13 17.40
CA ALA A 313 3.94 -1.94 16.86
C ALA A 313 2.79 -2.31 15.91
N VAL A 314 3.00 -3.30 15.02
CA VAL A 314 1.98 -3.80 14.08
C VAL A 314 0.76 -4.38 14.82
N TRP A 315 0.98 -5.26 15.80
CA TRP A 315 -0.10 -5.89 16.56
C TRP A 315 -0.82 -4.90 17.47
N GLY A 316 -0.11 -3.94 18.06
CA GLY A 316 -0.73 -2.88 18.87
C GLY A 316 -1.65 -2.00 18.04
N PHE A 317 -1.22 -1.59 16.86
CA PHE A 317 -2.04 -0.77 15.96
C PHE A 317 -3.23 -1.56 15.38
N GLY A 318 -3.03 -2.81 14.95
CA GLY A 318 -4.11 -3.63 14.44
C GLY A 318 -5.13 -4.00 15.53
N LEU A 319 -4.69 -4.25 16.77
CA LEU A 319 -5.57 -4.44 17.91
C LEU A 319 -6.44 -3.19 18.19
N LEU A 320 -5.83 -2.01 18.15
CA LEU A 320 -6.57 -0.75 18.25
C LEU A 320 -7.69 -0.72 17.21
N LEU A 321 -7.35 -0.94 15.92
CA LEU A 321 -8.34 -0.91 14.85
C LEU A 321 -9.44 -1.97 15.03
N ILE A 322 -9.11 -3.19 15.46
CA ILE A 322 -10.11 -4.24 15.72
C ILE A 322 -11.08 -3.79 16.81
N VAL A 323 -10.58 -3.28 17.93
CA VAL A 323 -11.46 -2.92 19.06
C VAL A 323 -12.33 -1.70 18.74
N VAL A 324 -11.79 -0.73 18.01
CA VAL A 324 -12.54 0.50 17.70
C VAL A 324 -13.35 0.41 16.39
N ALA A 325 -13.23 -0.64 15.57
CA ALA A 325 -13.81 -0.67 14.23
C ALA A 325 -15.34 -0.47 14.21
N ASP A 326 -16.10 -1.18 15.04
CA ASP A 326 -17.57 -1.04 15.07
C ASP A 326 -18.01 0.36 15.54
N PRO A 327 -17.60 0.87 16.71
CA PRO A 327 -18.00 2.22 17.12
C PRO A 327 -17.43 3.29 16.17
N PHE A 328 -16.24 3.10 15.61
CA PHE A 328 -15.69 4.02 14.64
C PHE A 328 -16.51 4.07 13.35
N ILE A 329 -16.84 2.92 12.74
CA ILE A 329 -17.62 2.86 11.50
C ILE A 329 -19.02 3.45 11.72
N ARG A 330 -19.67 3.21 12.86
CA ARG A 330 -20.97 3.80 13.16
C ARG A 330 -20.90 5.33 13.30
N LEU A 331 -19.87 5.85 13.94
CA LEU A 331 -19.66 7.30 14.05
C LEU A 331 -19.22 7.94 12.73
N TRP A 332 -18.47 7.21 11.92
CA TRP A 332 -17.90 7.68 10.66
C TRP A 332 -18.88 7.59 9.49
N MET A 333 -19.61 6.46 9.37
CA MET A 333 -20.45 6.12 8.22
C MET A 333 -21.93 5.95 8.57
N GLY A 334 -22.34 5.97 9.85
CA GLY A 334 -23.72 5.74 10.27
C GLY A 334 -24.14 4.27 10.16
N ASP A 335 -25.10 3.96 9.30
CA ASP A 335 -25.77 2.65 9.21
C ASP A 335 -24.90 1.50 8.67
N TYR A 336 -23.62 1.73 8.39
CA TYR A 336 -22.68 0.73 7.85
C TYR A 336 -21.99 -0.13 8.92
N GLY A 337 -22.50 -0.23 10.13
CA GLY A 337 -21.89 -1.02 11.22
C GLY A 337 -21.55 -2.47 10.83
N GLN A 338 -22.30 -3.07 9.91
CA GLN A 338 -21.99 -4.41 9.36
C GLN A 338 -20.61 -4.50 8.69
N SER A 339 -20.06 -3.40 8.15
CA SER A 339 -18.71 -3.33 7.58
C SER A 339 -17.60 -3.57 8.60
N ALA A 340 -17.89 -3.43 9.90
CA ALA A 340 -16.94 -3.76 10.95
C ALA A 340 -16.52 -5.23 10.94
N HIS A 341 -17.44 -6.14 10.61
CA HIS A 341 -17.12 -7.57 10.52
C HIS A 341 -16.10 -7.86 9.40
N VAL A 342 -16.20 -7.14 8.26
CA VAL A 342 -15.21 -7.21 7.18
C VAL A 342 -13.85 -6.73 7.69
N ALA A 343 -13.81 -5.58 8.38
CA ALA A 343 -12.60 -5.03 8.95
C ALA A 343 -11.95 -5.99 9.97
N TYR A 344 -12.74 -6.59 10.88
CA TYR A 344 -12.23 -7.56 11.87
C TYR A 344 -11.50 -8.73 11.21
N VAL A 345 -12.18 -9.35 10.22
CA VAL A 345 -11.62 -10.52 9.53
C VAL A 345 -10.36 -10.15 8.76
N LEU A 346 -10.41 -9.09 7.96
CA LEU A 346 -9.27 -8.66 7.16
C LEU A 346 -8.07 -8.25 8.03
N ILE A 347 -8.27 -7.41 9.04
CA ILE A 347 -7.18 -6.95 9.92
C ILE A 347 -6.55 -8.13 10.66
N ALA A 348 -7.33 -9.10 11.13
CA ALA A 348 -6.79 -10.31 11.78
C ALA A 348 -5.83 -11.08 10.89
N GLY A 349 -6.18 -11.29 9.61
CA GLY A 349 -5.26 -11.90 8.63
C GLY A 349 -4.03 -11.03 8.35
N PHE A 350 -4.24 -9.72 8.17
CA PHE A 350 -3.16 -8.77 7.90
C PHE A 350 -2.18 -8.60 9.07
N LEU A 351 -2.59 -8.77 10.31
CA LEU A 351 -1.69 -8.76 11.46
C LEU A 351 -0.57 -9.79 11.31
N VAL A 352 -0.93 -11.01 10.94
CA VAL A 352 0.03 -12.10 10.74
C VAL A 352 0.90 -11.84 9.50
N ALA A 353 0.30 -11.46 8.37
CA ALA A 353 1.03 -11.17 7.15
C ALA A 353 2.00 -9.98 7.30
N SER A 354 1.55 -8.90 7.93
CA SER A 354 2.34 -7.68 8.12
C SER A 354 3.51 -7.88 9.08
N SER A 355 3.40 -8.80 10.04
CA SER A 355 4.53 -9.17 10.92
C SER A 355 5.75 -9.69 10.16
N GLN A 356 5.56 -10.14 8.91
CA GLN A 356 6.62 -10.66 8.05
C GLN A 356 7.34 -9.57 7.23
N SER A 357 6.91 -8.31 7.29
CA SER A 357 7.39 -7.24 6.40
C SER A 357 8.90 -6.98 6.48
N LEU A 358 9.50 -7.10 7.67
CA LEU A 358 10.96 -6.98 7.82
C LEU A 358 11.70 -8.15 7.17
N SER A 359 11.15 -9.36 7.26
CA SER A 359 11.71 -10.56 6.63
C SER A 359 11.65 -10.45 5.10
N PHE A 360 10.58 -9.89 4.54
CA PHE A 360 10.51 -9.55 3.12
C PHE A 360 11.61 -8.57 2.73
N SER A 361 11.77 -7.48 3.49
CA SER A 361 12.81 -6.47 3.24
C SER A 361 14.20 -7.05 3.27
N LEU A 362 14.49 -7.96 4.23
CA LEU A 362 15.77 -8.64 4.34
C LEU A 362 16.01 -9.60 3.17
N MET A 363 15.01 -10.39 2.80
CA MET A 363 15.12 -11.32 1.66
C MET A 363 15.30 -10.59 0.33
N TYR A 364 14.62 -9.45 0.14
CA TYR A 364 14.83 -8.59 -1.03
C TYR A 364 16.25 -8.01 -1.05
N GLY A 365 16.76 -7.54 0.09
CA GLY A 365 18.12 -7.04 0.21
C GLY A 365 19.19 -8.10 -0.13
N GLN A 366 18.90 -9.39 0.17
CA GLN A 366 19.75 -10.54 -0.17
C GLN A 366 19.51 -11.09 -1.58
N ALA A 367 18.73 -10.42 -2.43
CA ALA A 367 18.32 -10.87 -3.77
C ALA A 367 17.60 -12.24 -3.78
N ARG A 368 16.97 -12.64 -2.67
CA ARG A 368 16.21 -13.89 -2.53
C ARG A 368 14.73 -13.69 -2.88
N HIS A 369 14.46 -13.28 -4.12
CA HIS A 369 13.09 -12.95 -4.57
C HIS A 369 12.20 -14.18 -4.81
N LEU A 370 12.81 -15.33 -5.22
CA LEU A 370 12.06 -16.53 -5.61
C LEU A 370 11.18 -17.11 -4.50
N PRO A 371 11.66 -17.30 -3.24
CA PRO A 371 10.79 -17.80 -2.17
C PRO A 371 9.61 -16.89 -1.87
N VAL A 372 9.82 -15.57 -1.98
CA VAL A 372 8.76 -14.56 -1.80
C VAL A 372 7.73 -14.67 -2.92
N ALA A 373 8.16 -14.77 -4.17
CA ALA A 373 7.25 -14.92 -5.30
C ALA A 373 6.41 -16.21 -5.20
N VAL A 374 7.03 -17.33 -4.84
CA VAL A 374 6.33 -18.61 -4.67
C VAL A 374 5.25 -18.52 -3.60
N ILE A 375 5.57 -17.96 -2.42
CA ILE A 375 4.59 -17.84 -1.33
C ILE A 375 3.46 -16.89 -1.71
N SER A 376 3.75 -15.79 -2.41
CA SER A 376 2.74 -14.83 -2.88
C SER A 376 1.78 -15.46 -3.88
N VAL A 377 2.27 -16.32 -4.78
CA VAL A 377 1.41 -17.04 -5.73
C VAL A 377 0.54 -18.08 -5.05
N ILE A 378 1.10 -18.88 -4.12
CA ILE A 378 0.33 -19.86 -3.34
C ILE A 378 -0.79 -19.16 -2.59
N ASP A 379 -0.48 -18.06 -1.92
CA ASP A 379 -1.44 -17.27 -1.17
C ASP A 379 -2.54 -16.67 -2.06
N ALA A 380 -2.17 -16.08 -3.20
CA ALA A 380 -3.14 -15.49 -4.13
C ALA A 380 -4.09 -16.54 -4.72
N LEU A 381 -3.59 -17.72 -5.08
CA LEU A 381 -4.43 -18.82 -5.60
C LEU A 381 -5.35 -19.39 -4.51
N ALA A 382 -4.84 -19.55 -3.29
CA ALA A 382 -5.64 -19.98 -2.14
C ALA A 382 -6.72 -18.95 -1.79
N ASN A 383 -6.38 -17.64 -1.79
CA ASN A 383 -7.31 -16.54 -1.60
C ASN A 383 -8.44 -16.60 -2.65
N LEU A 384 -8.11 -16.65 -3.93
CA LEU A 384 -9.09 -16.69 -5.01
C LEU A 384 -10.01 -17.91 -4.86
N GLY A 385 -9.44 -19.10 -4.65
CA GLY A 385 -10.21 -20.34 -4.51
C GLY A 385 -11.17 -20.31 -3.31
N LEU A 386 -10.66 -19.88 -2.13
CA LEU A 386 -11.47 -19.79 -0.91
C LEU A 386 -12.53 -18.67 -1.00
N SER A 387 -12.21 -17.52 -1.56
CA SER A 387 -13.18 -16.43 -1.76
C SER A 387 -14.35 -16.86 -2.64
N LEU A 388 -14.07 -17.54 -3.78
CA LEU A 388 -15.09 -18.08 -4.68
C LEU A 388 -15.95 -19.19 -4.03
N TRP A 389 -15.37 -19.96 -3.12
CA TRP A 389 -16.10 -21.01 -2.42
C TRP A 389 -16.94 -20.44 -1.28
N LEU A 390 -16.33 -19.61 -0.42
CA LEU A 390 -16.96 -19.10 0.81
C LEU A 390 -18.01 -18.01 0.54
N VAL A 391 -17.92 -17.26 -0.57
CA VAL A 391 -18.91 -16.21 -0.91
C VAL A 391 -20.32 -16.76 -0.99
N ARG A 392 -20.49 -18.01 -1.43
CA ARG A 392 -21.80 -18.67 -1.60
C ARG A 392 -22.51 -18.96 -0.28
N GLY A 393 -21.76 -19.28 0.78
CA GLY A 393 -22.32 -19.63 2.10
C GLY A 393 -22.29 -18.50 3.11
N TYR A 394 -21.27 -17.64 3.02
CA TYR A 394 -20.99 -16.60 4.03
C TYR A 394 -21.04 -15.18 3.47
N GLY A 395 -21.42 -14.99 2.20
CA GLY A 395 -21.56 -13.67 1.58
C GLY A 395 -20.27 -12.86 1.64
N VAL A 396 -20.37 -11.59 2.00
CA VAL A 396 -19.23 -10.63 2.09
C VAL A 396 -18.17 -11.10 3.07
N ILE A 397 -18.58 -11.68 4.20
CA ILE A 397 -17.66 -12.22 5.21
C ILE A 397 -16.88 -13.42 4.62
N GLY A 398 -17.52 -14.23 3.77
CA GLY A 398 -16.86 -15.33 3.07
C GLY A 398 -15.69 -14.86 2.20
N VAL A 399 -15.82 -13.74 1.50
CA VAL A 399 -14.73 -13.15 0.73
C VAL A 399 -13.60 -12.67 1.65
N SER A 400 -13.94 -12.01 2.75
CA SER A 400 -12.94 -11.57 3.75
C SER A 400 -12.19 -12.74 4.38
N LEU A 401 -12.89 -13.85 4.68
CA LEU A 401 -12.27 -15.10 5.17
C LEU A 401 -11.37 -15.74 4.10
N GLY A 402 -11.80 -15.66 2.82
CA GLY A 402 -10.99 -16.12 1.69
C GLY A 402 -9.63 -15.43 1.60
N THR A 403 -9.53 -14.18 2.05
CA THR A 403 -8.26 -13.44 2.15
C THR A 403 -7.51 -13.80 3.44
N SER A 404 -8.18 -13.85 4.58
CA SER A 404 -7.52 -13.96 5.88
C SER A 404 -7.04 -15.36 6.19
N ILE A 405 -7.77 -16.42 5.81
CA ILE A 405 -7.37 -17.81 6.05
C ILE A 405 -6.05 -18.15 5.35
N PRO A 406 -5.86 -17.85 4.04
CA PRO A 406 -4.56 -18.00 3.40
C PRO A 406 -3.44 -17.25 4.13
N PHE A 407 -3.66 -16.01 4.56
CA PHE A 407 -2.65 -15.24 5.30
C PHE A 407 -2.21 -15.95 6.58
N LEU A 408 -3.15 -16.49 7.36
CA LEU A 408 -2.82 -17.23 8.58
C LEU A 408 -1.97 -18.48 8.27
N PHE A 409 -2.24 -19.18 7.19
CA PHE A 409 -1.49 -20.35 6.79
C PHE A 409 -0.16 -20.01 6.13
N THR A 410 -0.17 -19.14 5.11
CA THR A 410 1.02 -18.85 4.32
C THR A 410 2.03 -18.02 5.11
N TYR A 411 1.58 -16.96 5.79
CA TYR A 411 2.46 -16.05 6.55
C TYR A 411 2.57 -16.40 8.04
N GLY A 412 1.65 -17.19 8.57
CA GLY A 412 1.74 -17.72 9.94
C GLY A 412 2.56 -19.00 10.06
N ILE A 413 2.58 -19.83 9.01
CA ILE A 413 3.23 -21.15 9.05
C ILE A 413 4.31 -21.28 7.96
N LEU A 414 3.93 -21.19 6.67
CA LEU A 414 4.87 -21.51 5.59
C LEU A 414 6.02 -20.50 5.48
N PHE A 415 5.73 -19.21 5.52
CA PHE A 415 6.76 -18.19 5.38
C PHE A 415 7.75 -18.16 6.55
N PRO A 416 7.37 -18.31 7.83
CA PRO A 416 8.30 -18.52 8.94
C PRO A 416 9.27 -19.68 8.74
N VAL A 417 8.82 -20.78 8.18
CA VAL A 417 9.71 -21.93 7.84
C VAL A 417 10.72 -21.55 6.76
N ILE A 418 10.27 -20.81 5.74
CA ILE A 418 11.15 -20.30 4.66
C ILE A 418 12.18 -19.32 5.23
N VAL A 419 11.76 -18.38 6.07
CA VAL A 419 12.63 -17.40 6.73
C VAL A 419 13.67 -18.12 7.62
N SER A 420 13.22 -19.03 8.47
CA SER A 420 14.07 -19.83 9.36
C SER A 420 15.19 -20.55 8.58
N ARG A 421 14.83 -21.23 7.49
CA ARG A 421 15.79 -21.95 6.65
C ARG A 421 16.71 -21.00 5.87
N SER A 422 16.14 -19.94 5.31
CA SER A 422 16.90 -18.99 4.47
C SER A 422 17.90 -18.15 5.25
N LEU A 423 17.59 -17.84 6.51
CA LEU A 423 18.39 -16.97 7.37
C LEU A 423 19.16 -17.76 8.46
N SER A 424 19.01 -19.09 8.49
CA SER A 424 19.63 -19.96 9.50
C SER A 424 19.26 -19.58 10.95
N ILE A 425 17.99 -19.20 11.16
CA ILE A 425 17.45 -18.85 12.49
C ILE A 425 16.59 -20.02 13.00
N PRO A 426 16.66 -20.39 14.31
CA PRO A 426 15.73 -21.37 14.86
C PRO A 426 14.27 -20.94 14.66
N LEU A 427 13.45 -21.82 14.08
CA LEU A 427 12.04 -21.53 13.75
C LEU A 427 11.26 -21.00 14.96
N TYR A 428 11.43 -21.68 16.13
CA TYR A 428 10.77 -21.26 17.36
C TYR A 428 11.17 -19.85 17.79
N ALA A 429 12.47 -19.52 17.70
CA ALA A 429 12.95 -18.17 18.05
C ALA A 429 12.31 -17.11 17.17
N TYR A 430 12.24 -17.35 15.85
CA TYR A 430 11.62 -16.44 14.91
C TYR A 430 10.11 -16.28 15.15
N VAL A 431 9.37 -17.39 15.24
CA VAL A 431 7.90 -17.39 15.47
C VAL A 431 7.56 -16.75 16.82
N ARG A 432 8.35 -17.00 17.84
CA ARG A 432 8.19 -16.39 19.17
C ARG A 432 8.24 -14.87 19.09
N GLU A 433 9.24 -14.33 18.37
CA GLU A 433 9.46 -12.87 18.28
C GLU A 433 8.49 -12.19 17.31
N ALA A 434 8.19 -12.83 16.18
CA ALA A 434 7.34 -12.25 15.14
C ALA A 434 5.84 -12.36 15.47
N LEU A 435 5.40 -13.44 16.13
CA LEU A 435 3.98 -13.77 16.27
C LEU A 435 3.53 -14.02 17.70
N LEU A 436 4.24 -14.92 18.47
CA LEU A 436 3.70 -15.38 19.74
C LEU A 436 3.70 -14.32 20.83
N ILE A 437 4.77 -13.56 20.99
CA ILE A 437 4.85 -12.49 22.00
C ILE A 437 3.90 -11.35 21.64
N PRO A 438 3.96 -10.74 20.43
CA PRO A 438 3.05 -9.67 20.06
C PRO A 438 1.58 -10.10 20.07
N GLY A 439 1.29 -11.28 19.52
CA GLY A 439 -0.06 -11.83 19.45
C GLY A 439 -0.63 -12.19 20.82
N GLY A 440 0.20 -12.76 21.72
CA GLY A 440 -0.23 -13.07 23.10
C GLY A 440 -0.63 -11.82 23.86
N PHE A 441 0.12 -10.74 23.75
CA PHE A 441 -0.26 -9.45 24.37
C PHE A 441 -1.52 -8.85 23.72
N ALA A 442 -1.64 -8.94 22.39
CA ALA A 442 -2.83 -8.46 21.71
C ALA A 442 -4.09 -9.24 22.12
N LEU A 443 -4.00 -10.57 22.23
CA LEU A 443 -5.11 -11.42 22.67
C LEU A 443 -5.51 -11.12 24.12
N LEU A 444 -4.55 -10.88 25.01
CA LEU A 444 -4.81 -10.50 26.39
C LEU A 444 -5.57 -9.16 26.47
N VAL A 445 -5.06 -8.12 25.76
CA VAL A 445 -5.71 -6.81 25.76
C VAL A 445 -7.08 -6.87 25.06
N LEU A 446 -7.21 -7.66 23.99
CA LEU A 446 -8.49 -7.89 23.32
C LEU A 446 -9.51 -8.53 24.26
N ALA A 447 -9.11 -9.56 25.02
CA ALA A 447 -9.99 -10.20 26.00
C ALA A 447 -10.45 -9.19 27.07
N LEU A 448 -9.53 -8.37 27.59
CA LEU A 448 -9.88 -7.30 28.55
C LEU A 448 -10.80 -6.24 27.92
N ALA A 449 -10.55 -5.85 26.67
CA ALA A 449 -11.40 -4.88 25.96
C ALA A 449 -12.82 -5.43 25.72
N VAL A 450 -12.95 -6.72 25.37
CA VAL A 450 -14.26 -7.37 25.20
C VAL A 450 -15.02 -7.44 26.54
N LEU A 451 -14.34 -7.76 27.63
CA LEU A 451 -14.94 -7.75 28.97
C LEU A 451 -15.38 -6.34 29.38
N ALA A 452 -14.54 -5.32 29.13
CA ALA A 452 -14.86 -3.93 29.39
C ALA A 452 -16.03 -3.44 28.50
N GLY A 453 -16.11 -3.88 27.24
CA GLY A 453 -17.17 -3.53 26.31
C GLY A 453 -18.57 -4.00 26.71
N ASN A 454 -18.66 -4.99 27.62
CA ASN A 454 -19.92 -5.38 28.22
C ASN A 454 -20.43 -4.36 29.26
N VAL A 455 -19.54 -3.52 29.81
CA VAL A 455 -19.82 -2.51 30.81
C VAL A 455 -19.92 -1.11 30.21
N TRP A 456 -19.07 -0.83 29.22
CA TRP A 456 -18.97 0.50 28.61
C TRP A 456 -18.74 0.41 27.11
N ARG A 457 -19.61 1.07 26.33
CA ARG A 457 -19.51 1.18 24.87
C ARG A 457 -19.35 2.65 24.48
N PRO A 458 -18.34 3.02 23.71
CA PRO A 458 -18.21 4.39 23.21
C PRO A 458 -19.40 4.76 22.32
N VAL A 459 -20.06 5.87 22.63
CA VAL A 459 -21.19 6.40 21.85
C VAL A 459 -20.79 7.64 21.04
N GLY A 460 -19.71 8.32 21.45
CA GLY A 460 -19.22 9.54 20.83
C GLY A 460 -17.72 9.52 20.53
N TRP A 461 -17.26 10.49 19.74
CA TRP A 461 -15.85 10.63 19.39
C TRP A 461 -14.90 10.76 20.60
N PRO A 462 -15.23 11.57 21.66
CA PRO A 462 -14.35 11.66 22.83
C PRO A 462 -14.16 10.33 23.54
N GLU A 463 -15.24 9.56 23.70
CA GLU A 463 -15.22 8.24 24.34
C GLU A 463 -14.43 7.23 23.50
N LEU A 464 -14.56 7.29 22.17
CA LEU A 464 -13.81 6.45 21.26
C LEU A 464 -12.31 6.74 21.33
N ILE A 465 -11.92 8.00 21.39
CA ILE A 465 -10.53 8.41 21.56
C ILE A 465 -9.99 7.90 22.90
N LEU A 466 -10.76 8.06 24.00
CA LEU A 466 -10.36 7.56 25.31
C LEU A 466 -10.18 6.04 25.29
N ALA A 467 -11.12 5.29 24.71
CA ALA A 467 -10.99 3.84 24.54
C ALA A 467 -9.73 3.46 23.77
N GLY A 468 -9.45 4.15 22.68
CA GLY A 468 -8.23 3.96 21.89
C GLY A 468 -6.95 4.21 22.71
N LEU A 469 -6.90 5.29 23.48
CA LEU A 469 -5.76 5.62 24.34
C LEU A 469 -5.57 4.56 25.44
N LEU A 470 -6.63 4.04 26.04
CA LEU A 470 -6.56 2.99 27.06
C LEU A 470 -6.04 1.67 26.45
N ILE A 471 -6.48 1.29 25.24
CA ILE A 471 -6.05 0.10 24.54
C ILE A 471 -4.56 0.20 24.19
N VAL A 472 -4.16 1.31 23.56
CA VAL A 472 -2.75 1.55 23.18
C VAL A 472 -1.87 1.62 24.42
N GLY A 473 -2.30 2.32 25.47
CA GLY A 473 -1.57 2.42 26.75
C GLY A 473 -1.39 1.06 27.44
N GLY A 474 -2.47 0.27 27.54
CA GLY A 474 -2.40 -1.08 28.11
C GLY A 474 -1.50 -2.01 27.32
N TYR A 475 -1.61 -2.00 25.99
CA TYR A 475 -0.73 -2.79 25.13
C TYR A 475 0.73 -2.33 25.21
N ALA A 476 0.97 -1.02 25.21
CA ALA A 476 2.32 -0.46 25.33
C ALA A 476 2.99 -0.80 26.67
N LEU A 477 2.24 -0.85 27.76
CA LEU A 477 2.75 -1.31 29.06
C LEU A 477 3.22 -2.77 29.00
N LEU A 478 2.42 -3.68 28.43
CA LEU A 478 2.81 -5.08 28.26
C LEU A 478 4.04 -5.22 27.34
N ALA A 479 4.04 -4.48 26.22
CA ALA A 479 5.18 -4.43 25.31
C ALA A 479 6.45 -3.92 26.00
N TRP A 480 6.33 -2.88 26.82
CA TRP A 480 7.44 -2.35 27.62
C TRP A 480 8.07 -3.39 28.54
N PHE A 481 7.27 -4.14 29.28
CA PHE A 481 7.75 -5.22 30.14
C PHE A 481 8.49 -6.31 29.35
N SER A 482 8.06 -6.65 28.14
CA SER A 482 8.74 -7.62 27.27
C SER A 482 10.09 -7.13 26.76
N VAL A 483 10.24 -5.83 26.56
CA VAL A 483 11.49 -5.19 26.07
C VAL A 483 12.46 -4.96 27.22
N VAL A 484 11.93 -4.56 28.40
CA VAL A 484 12.72 -4.18 29.58
C VAL A 484 13.24 -5.38 30.35
N GLY A 485 12.66 -6.57 30.17
CA GLY A 485 13.02 -7.82 30.87
C GLY A 485 14.26 -8.56 30.35
N GLY A 486 15.21 -7.95 29.66
CA GLY A 486 16.39 -8.69 29.15
C GLY A 486 17.26 -7.84 28.23
N ASP A 487 17.74 -8.46 27.13
CA ASP A 487 18.64 -7.84 26.14
C ASP A 487 18.11 -6.55 25.51
N GLY A 488 16.80 -6.27 25.60
CA GLY A 488 16.20 -5.05 25.10
C GLY A 488 16.68 -3.77 25.81
N ARG A 489 16.98 -3.82 27.12
CA ARG A 489 17.58 -2.67 27.83
C ARG A 489 18.97 -2.34 27.32
N LEU A 490 19.78 -3.35 27.09
CA LEU A 490 21.14 -3.21 26.54
C LEU A 490 21.10 -2.62 25.13
N PHE A 491 20.14 -3.03 24.32
CA PHE A 491 19.97 -2.53 22.96
C PHE A 491 19.50 -1.07 22.93
N LEU A 492 18.47 -0.72 23.70
CA LEU A 492 18.00 0.67 23.81
C LEU A 492 19.09 1.59 24.36
N ARG A 493 19.85 1.16 25.38
CA ARG A 493 20.99 1.89 25.90
C ARG A 493 22.08 2.07 24.84
N LYS A 494 22.42 1.03 24.07
CA LYS A 494 23.38 1.15 22.96
C LYS A 494 22.89 2.08 21.87
N LEU A 495 21.59 2.02 21.49
CA LEU A 495 20.99 2.91 20.49
C LEU A 495 21.02 4.38 20.94
N ILE A 496 20.79 4.64 22.23
CA ILE A 496 20.87 5.98 22.83
C ILE A 496 22.33 6.42 22.96
N GLN A 497 23.24 5.54 23.37
CA GLN A 497 24.68 5.84 23.49
C GLN A 497 25.36 6.05 22.13
N ASP A 498 25.04 5.23 21.11
CA ASP A 498 25.54 5.43 19.74
C ASP A 498 25.02 6.74 19.10
N ARG A 499 23.81 7.19 19.47
CA ARG A 499 23.32 8.53 19.11
C ARG A 499 24.03 9.64 19.91
N ALA A 500 24.26 9.47 21.20
CA ALA A 500 24.95 10.44 22.03
C ALA A 500 26.43 10.58 21.60
N LEU A 501 27.12 9.47 21.36
CA LEU A 501 28.51 9.47 20.87
C LEU A 501 28.67 10.03 19.44
N ARG A 502 27.63 9.93 18.62
CA ARG A 502 27.60 10.57 17.28
C ARG A 502 27.20 12.05 17.35
N GLY A 503 26.52 12.48 18.41
CA GLY A 503 26.18 13.88 18.67
C GLY A 503 27.30 14.67 19.37
N GLU A 504 28.22 14.00 20.06
CA GLU A 504 29.40 14.63 20.67
C GLU A 504 30.65 14.68 19.75
N ALA A 505 30.58 13.94 18.61
CA ALA A 505 31.63 13.93 17.59
C ALA A 505 31.36 14.90 16.43
N GLU A 506 30.33 15.72 16.52
CA GLU A 506 29.91 16.79 15.62
C GLU A 506 29.92 18.15 16.30
#